data_49ccc5b3f892812256b232065b3e1446
#
_entry.id   49ccc5b3f892812256b232065b3e1446
#
_cell.length_a   1.000
_cell.length_b   1.000
_cell.length_c   1.000
_cell.angle_alpha   90.00
_cell.angle_beta   90.00
_cell.angle_gamma   90.00
#
_symmetry.space_group_name_H-M   'P 1'
#
loop_
_entity.id
_entity.type
_entity.pdbx_description
1 polymer ?
#
loop_
_entity_poly.entity_id
_entity_poly.type
_entity_poly.pdbx_seq_one_letter_code
_entity_poly.pdbx_strand_id
1 'polypeptide(L)'
;MTGKDFRKFICALGIAAALSGSLAGCGSEKQPTTYELGMEALEKGSYTEAVSYFQDMLNNETGTEAEAYRGLGIAAVRQKDYGTAVSWFQKCLDAIPENRNYMDFTEDVLFYQANAYTQNGDTDKAMNLYNQLLTGKHAGRAYLLRGILYADDGKFGQAGQDFRKAVDRDDSYEVYLQIYTCYARNNREADGAAYLKEAQEKIPQTPEKSYEMGRINFELKDYDAAINDLKTAVEGNVDGAVMLLGKIYLLNGNTDSARELFRSGLSTEGQGSVCYNGLALCDIADGDYDGALSNISSGLSSGDGKVQEELLFNEIIVYEKKLDFTTALEKAKEFAESYPQNTDAARELKFLQNRTKAAPPASSDTSGSTGGTGGTDSTGAGTESGTGGTSGGTAESGYGDGRADTSGTDSDTGTDGAYGDGTYSGN
;
A
#
# COMPACT_ATOMS: atom_id res chain seq x y z
N MET A 1 7.59 3.55 -3.04
CA MET A 1 6.23 3.90 -2.57
C MET A 1 5.62 4.88 -3.54
N THR A 2 4.48 4.58 -4.14
CA THR A 2 3.79 5.48 -5.06
C THR A 2 2.98 6.50 -4.27
N GLY A 3 2.62 7.66 -4.87
CA GLY A 3 1.79 8.68 -4.22
C GLY A 3 0.43 8.19 -3.65
N LYS A 4 0.10 6.92 -3.84
CA LYS A 4 -1.10 6.23 -3.37
C LYS A 4 -0.96 5.62 -1.99
N ASP A 5 0.23 5.16 -1.60
CA ASP A 5 0.50 4.64 -0.26
C ASP A 5 0.48 5.77 0.77
N PHE A 6 0.90 6.96 0.34
CA PHE A 6 0.79 8.18 1.12
C PHE A 6 -0.67 8.56 1.43
N ARG A 7 -1.60 8.31 0.51
CA ARG A 7 -3.04 8.53 0.75
C ARG A 7 -3.60 7.61 1.83
N LYS A 8 -3.15 6.35 1.89
CA LYS A 8 -3.50 5.41 2.96
C LYS A 8 -2.93 5.86 4.32
N PHE A 9 -1.71 6.41 4.31
CA PHE A 9 -1.01 6.83 5.53
C PHE A 9 -1.66 8.05 6.20
N ILE A 10 -2.10 9.06 5.45
CA ILE A 10 -2.82 10.22 6.01
C ILE A 10 -4.16 9.79 6.65
N CYS A 11 -4.83 8.78 6.10
CA CYS A 11 -6.06 8.23 6.66
C CYS A 11 -5.83 7.39 7.93
N ALA A 12 -4.67 6.74 8.08
CA ALA A 12 -4.37 5.86 9.22
C ALA A 12 -3.92 6.61 10.50
N LEU A 13 -3.33 7.79 10.35
CA LEU A 13 -2.78 8.55 11.49
C LEU A 13 -3.81 9.18 12.44
N GLY A 14 -5.10 9.11 12.12
CA GLY A 14 -6.15 9.69 12.96
C GLY A 14 -6.82 8.73 13.96
N ILE A 15 -6.53 7.42 13.92
CA ILE A 15 -7.33 6.41 14.65
C ILE A 15 -6.55 5.69 15.77
N ALA A 16 -5.22 5.74 15.80
CA ALA A 16 -4.40 4.94 16.70
C ALA A 16 -4.28 5.45 18.15
N ALA A 17 -5.01 6.47 18.58
CA ALA A 17 -4.80 7.10 19.89
C ALA A 17 -5.84 6.80 20.97
N ALA A 18 -6.79 5.88 20.80
CA ALA A 18 -7.91 5.80 21.76
C ALA A 18 -8.24 4.44 22.39
N LEU A 19 -7.57 3.33 22.09
CA LEU A 19 -7.97 2.04 22.67
C LEU A 19 -6.83 1.16 23.23
N SER A 20 -5.89 1.74 23.99
CA SER A 20 -5.04 0.97 24.89
C SER A 20 -5.45 1.21 26.34
N GLY A 21 -6.61 0.72 26.72
CA GLY A 21 -7.17 0.74 28.06
C GLY A 21 -7.41 -0.67 28.59
N SER A 22 -6.33 -1.26 29.14
CA SER A 22 -6.30 -2.29 30.21
C SER A 22 -7.59 -3.01 30.58
N LEU A 23 -7.70 -4.27 30.20
CA LEU A 23 -8.53 -5.28 30.86
C LEU A 23 -7.91 -5.71 32.19
N ALA A 24 -8.36 -5.13 33.31
CA ALA A 24 -8.35 -5.79 34.63
C ALA A 24 -9.25 -5.02 35.58
N GLY A 25 -10.52 -5.47 35.78
CA GLY A 25 -11.39 -4.99 36.83
C GLY A 25 -12.81 -5.54 36.62
N CYS A 26 -13.26 -6.41 37.50
CA CYS A 26 -14.66 -6.81 37.63
C CYS A 26 -15.55 -5.58 37.82
N GLY A 27 -16.19 -5.12 36.76
CA GLY A 27 -17.23 -4.12 36.77
C GLY A 27 -18.08 -4.39 35.53
N SER A 28 -19.39 -4.25 35.63
CA SER A 28 -20.36 -4.45 34.53
C SER A 28 -19.78 -3.92 33.21
N GLU A 29 -19.64 -4.79 32.21
CA GLU A 29 -19.23 -4.42 30.86
C GLU A 29 -20.15 -3.28 30.37
N LYS A 30 -19.57 -2.12 30.22
CA LYS A 30 -20.30 -0.97 29.68
C LYS A 30 -20.56 -1.28 28.19
N GLN A 31 -21.83 -1.41 27.84
CA GLN A 31 -22.19 -1.60 26.43
C GLN A 31 -21.61 -0.47 25.60
N PRO A 32 -21.02 -0.79 24.42
CA PRO A 32 -20.45 0.24 23.55
C PRO A 32 -21.54 1.23 23.12
N THR A 33 -21.18 2.49 23.06
CA THR A 33 -22.06 3.54 22.54
C THR A 33 -22.27 3.37 21.04
N THR A 34 -23.36 3.94 20.50
CA THR A 34 -23.61 3.93 19.04
C THR A 34 -22.45 4.57 18.27
N TYR A 35 -21.78 5.57 18.84
CA TYR A 35 -20.58 6.17 18.27
C TYR A 35 -19.40 5.19 18.20
N GLU A 36 -19.12 4.48 19.30
CA GLU A 36 -18.06 3.47 19.36
C GLU A 36 -18.31 2.34 18.36
N LEU A 37 -19.55 1.86 18.23
CA LEU A 37 -19.93 0.87 17.21
C LEU A 37 -19.72 1.38 15.79
N GLY A 38 -20.08 2.64 15.51
CA GLY A 38 -19.84 3.27 14.23
C GLY A 38 -18.35 3.39 13.89
N MET A 39 -17.52 3.77 14.87
CA MET A 39 -16.07 3.84 14.69
C MET A 39 -15.45 2.45 14.49
N GLU A 40 -15.87 1.44 15.24
CA GLU A 40 -15.42 0.06 15.04
C GLU A 40 -15.79 -0.47 13.64
N ALA A 41 -16.99 -0.16 13.14
CA ALA A 41 -17.41 -0.52 11.79
C ALA A 41 -16.54 0.17 10.73
N LEU A 42 -16.12 1.43 10.94
CA LEU A 42 -15.15 2.12 10.08
C LEU A 42 -13.79 1.41 10.04
N GLU A 43 -13.29 0.96 11.20
CA GLU A 43 -12.02 0.23 11.30
C GLU A 43 -12.08 -1.12 10.56
N LYS A 44 -13.22 -1.82 10.65
CA LYS A 44 -13.48 -3.07 9.94
C LYS A 44 -13.76 -2.91 8.44
N GLY A 45 -13.83 -1.67 7.93
CA GLY A 45 -14.18 -1.39 6.53
C GLY A 45 -15.68 -1.56 6.21
N SER A 46 -16.54 -1.79 7.21
CA SER A 46 -17.99 -1.92 7.07
C SER A 46 -18.67 -0.56 6.95
N TYR A 47 -18.34 0.20 5.90
CA TYR A 47 -18.72 1.62 5.79
C TYR A 47 -20.22 1.86 5.77
N THR A 48 -21.00 0.95 5.17
CA THR A 48 -22.48 1.06 5.17
C THR A 48 -23.05 0.92 6.57
N GLU A 49 -22.53 0.00 7.36
CA GLU A 49 -22.92 -0.22 8.74
C GLU A 49 -22.50 0.99 9.61
N ALA A 50 -21.28 1.51 9.44
CA ALA A 50 -20.82 2.71 10.12
C ALA A 50 -21.74 3.91 9.85
N VAL A 51 -22.11 4.15 8.59
CA VAL A 51 -23.06 5.20 8.22
C VAL A 51 -24.40 5.01 8.91
N SER A 52 -24.90 3.77 9.02
CA SER A 52 -26.16 3.47 9.72
C SER A 52 -26.09 3.85 11.20
N TYR A 53 -24.99 3.51 11.89
CA TYR A 53 -24.81 3.90 13.30
C TYR A 53 -24.78 5.42 13.49
N PHE A 54 -24.04 6.16 12.65
CA PHE A 54 -23.96 7.62 12.78
C PHE A 54 -25.28 8.32 12.41
N GLN A 55 -26.06 7.77 11.46
CA GLN A 55 -27.39 8.24 11.16
C GLN A 55 -28.38 7.96 12.31
N ASP A 56 -28.25 6.82 12.96
CA ASP A 56 -29.04 6.46 14.13
C ASP A 56 -28.77 7.44 15.30
N MET A 57 -27.53 7.87 15.49
CA MET A 57 -27.20 8.91 16.47
C MET A 57 -27.96 10.21 16.22
N LEU A 58 -28.07 10.65 14.95
CA LEU A 58 -28.79 11.86 14.58
C LEU A 58 -30.32 11.70 14.78
N ASN A 59 -30.86 10.52 14.51
CA ASN A 59 -32.28 10.24 14.58
C ASN A 59 -32.79 10.07 16.02
N ASN A 60 -31.97 9.48 16.87
CA ASN A 60 -32.34 9.09 18.24
C ASN A 60 -31.69 10.00 19.30
N GLU A 61 -31.00 11.06 18.87
CA GLU A 61 -30.32 12.03 19.75
C GLU A 61 -29.35 11.33 20.74
N THR A 62 -28.70 10.24 20.30
CA THR A 62 -27.73 9.48 21.08
C THR A 62 -26.32 9.99 20.83
N GLY A 63 -25.74 10.77 21.71
CA GLY A 63 -24.46 11.43 21.53
C GLY A 63 -24.59 12.86 21.01
N THR A 64 -23.55 13.40 20.40
CA THR A 64 -23.57 14.76 19.84
C THR A 64 -23.72 14.73 18.32
N GLU A 65 -24.45 15.69 17.76
CA GLU A 65 -24.54 15.86 16.30
C GLU A 65 -23.17 16.02 15.66
N ALA A 66 -22.26 16.73 16.32
CA ALA A 66 -20.90 16.95 15.83
C ALA A 66 -20.12 15.63 15.67
N GLU A 67 -20.23 14.70 16.66
CA GLU A 67 -19.62 13.36 16.57
C GLU A 67 -20.22 12.56 15.43
N ALA A 68 -21.55 12.56 15.28
CA ALA A 68 -22.22 11.85 14.21
C ALA A 68 -21.82 12.39 12.82
N TYR A 69 -21.79 13.71 12.63
CA TYR A 69 -21.35 14.32 11.37
C TYR A 69 -19.86 14.04 11.08
N ARG A 70 -19.00 14.05 12.11
CA ARG A 70 -17.59 13.65 11.96
C ARG A 70 -17.49 12.22 11.46
N GLY A 71 -18.22 11.28 12.07
CA GLY A 71 -18.25 9.89 11.67
C GLY A 71 -18.72 9.69 10.22
N LEU A 72 -19.81 10.37 9.82
CA LEU A 72 -20.30 10.38 8.44
C LEU A 72 -19.28 10.95 7.45
N GLY A 73 -18.56 12.01 7.84
CA GLY A 73 -17.48 12.59 7.04
C GLY A 73 -16.32 11.62 6.85
N ILE A 74 -15.90 10.92 7.90
CA ILE A 74 -14.84 9.90 7.83
C ILE A 74 -15.30 8.73 6.95
N ALA A 75 -16.53 8.26 7.09
CA ALA A 75 -17.09 7.20 6.23
C ALA A 75 -17.04 7.60 4.75
N ALA A 76 -17.46 8.83 4.42
CA ALA A 76 -17.42 9.35 3.06
C ALA A 76 -15.98 9.47 2.52
N VAL A 77 -15.00 9.89 3.34
CA VAL A 77 -13.57 9.86 2.96
C VAL A 77 -13.10 8.45 2.63
N ARG A 78 -13.47 7.46 3.45
CA ARG A 78 -13.13 6.05 3.23
C ARG A 78 -13.76 5.49 1.96
N GLN A 79 -14.95 5.95 1.60
CA GLN A 79 -15.65 5.63 0.35
C GLN A 79 -15.17 6.49 -0.84
N LYS A 80 -14.22 7.41 -0.62
CA LYS A 80 -13.70 8.39 -1.61
C LYS A 80 -14.76 9.36 -2.16
N ASP A 81 -15.87 9.50 -1.49
CA ASP A 81 -16.83 10.56 -1.76
C ASP A 81 -16.41 11.84 -1.02
N TYR A 82 -15.37 12.47 -1.56
CA TYR A 82 -14.74 13.63 -0.92
C TYR A 82 -15.65 14.86 -0.91
N GLY A 83 -16.51 15.00 -1.91
CA GLY A 83 -17.49 16.10 -1.95
C GLY A 83 -18.52 16.00 -0.81
N THR A 84 -19.06 14.80 -0.60
CA THR A 84 -19.96 14.51 0.52
C THR A 84 -19.23 14.63 1.87
N ALA A 85 -17.96 14.14 1.95
CA ALA A 85 -17.14 14.26 3.15
C ALA A 85 -16.95 15.70 3.60
N VAL A 86 -16.59 16.61 2.67
CA VAL A 86 -16.47 18.06 2.95
C VAL A 86 -17.76 18.63 3.53
N SER A 87 -18.92 18.22 2.98
CA SER A 87 -20.23 18.69 3.42
C SER A 87 -20.56 18.23 4.85
N TRP A 88 -20.22 16.98 5.19
CA TRP A 88 -20.40 16.44 6.54
C TRP A 88 -19.46 17.12 7.55
N PHE A 89 -18.19 17.33 7.19
CA PHE A 89 -17.27 18.04 8.09
C PHE A 89 -17.70 19.49 8.31
N GLN A 90 -18.27 20.17 7.29
CA GLN A 90 -18.82 21.49 7.50
C GLN A 90 -19.99 21.47 8.50
N LYS A 91 -20.93 20.54 8.35
CA LYS A 91 -22.03 20.39 9.33
C LYS A 91 -21.50 20.06 10.73
N CYS A 92 -20.45 19.25 10.82
CA CYS A 92 -19.79 18.99 12.08
C CYS A 92 -19.28 20.28 12.73
N LEU A 93 -18.54 21.10 11.98
CA LEU A 93 -18.01 22.38 12.48
C LEU A 93 -19.12 23.33 12.91
N ASP A 94 -20.24 23.39 12.16
CA ASP A 94 -21.41 24.22 12.46
C ASP A 94 -22.15 23.75 13.74
N ALA A 95 -22.05 22.45 14.08
CA ALA A 95 -22.65 21.84 15.27
C ALA A 95 -21.76 21.90 16.52
N ILE A 96 -20.49 22.33 16.39
CA ILE A 96 -19.58 22.45 17.53
C ILE A 96 -19.91 23.71 18.34
N PRO A 97 -20.15 23.62 19.66
CA PRO A 97 -20.31 24.78 20.50
C PRO A 97 -19.07 25.68 20.51
N GLU A 98 -19.25 27.00 20.46
CA GLU A 98 -18.16 27.98 20.57
C GLU A 98 -17.59 28.02 21.99
N ASN A 99 -16.83 27.00 22.38
CA ASN A 99 -16.11 26.99 23.64
C ASN A 99 -14.75 26.28 23.54
N ARG A 100 -13.84 26.58 24.47
CA ARG A 100 -12.47 26.06 24.43
C ARG A 100 -12.37 24.54 24.62
N ASN A 101 -13.39 23.86 25.12
CA ASN A 101 -13.37 22.42 25.35
C ASN A 101 -13.38 21.61 24.05
N TYR A 102 -13.75 22.25 22.92
CA TYR A 102 -13.81 21.60 21.60
C TYR A 102 -12.65 21.97 20.68
N MET A 103 -11.61 22.68 21.16
CA MET A 103 -10.51 23.13 20.29
C MET A 103 -9.81 21.96 19.61
N ASP A 104 -9.42 20.92 20.36
CA ASP A 104 -8.74 19.74 19.81
C ASP A 104 -9.64 18.99 18.81
N PHE A 105 -10.93 18.87 19.10
CA PHE A 105 -11.91 18.26 18.21
C PHE A 105 -12.11 19.09 16.93
N THR A 106 -12.18 20.42 17.06
CA THR A 106 -12.28 21.32 15.91
C THR A 106 -11.05 21.23 15.02
N GLU A 107 -9.83 21.24 15.58
CA GLU A 107 -8.60 21.06 14.80
C GLU A 107 -8.60 19.72 14.06
N ASP A 108 -9.02 18.63 14.71
CA ASP A 108 -9.10 17.30 14.08
C ASP A 108 -10.07 17.31 12.87
N VAL A 109 -11.26 17.89 13.04
CA VAL A 109 -12.25 18.02 11.95
C VAL A 109 -11.70 18.87 10.81
N LEU A 110 -11.01 19.97 11.10
CA LEU A 110 -10.38 20.82 10.08
C LEU A 110 -9.29 20.06 9.31
N PHE A 111 -8.51 19.19 9.97
CA PHE A 111 -7.56 18.31 9.28
C PHE A 111 -8.25 17.31 8.34
N TYR A 112 -9.34 16.70 8.78
CA TYR A 112 -10.13 15.80 7.90
C TYR A 112 -10.71 16.55 6.71
N GLN A 113 -11.28 17.74 6.94
CA GLN A 113 -11.86 18.56 5.87
C GLN A 113 -10.77 19.02 4.88
N ALA A 114 -9.61 19.45 5.38
CA ALA A 114 -8.48 19.83 4.52
C ALA A 114 -7.98 18.63 3.68
N ASN A 115 -7.90 17.44 4.28
CA ASN A 115 -7.58 16.22 3.53
C ASN A 115 -8.64 15.93 2.47
N ALA A 116 -9.92 16.02 2.80
CA ALA A 116 -11.01 15.82 1.84
C ALA A 116 -10.92 16.81 0.66
N TYR A 117 -10.62 18.09 0.93
CA TYR A 117 -10.37 19.07 -0.12
C TYR A 117 -9.15 18.71 -0.99
N THR A 118 -8.05 18.28 -0.37
CA THR A 118 -6.85 17.82 -1.10
C THR A 118 -7.18 16.68 -2.05
N GLN A 119 -7.93 15.68 -1.55
CA GLN A 119 -8.30 14.52 -2.36
C GLN A 119 -9.33 14.84 -3.45
N ASN A 120 -10.16 15.89 -3.24
CA ASN A 120 -11.12 16.38 -4.22
C ASN A 120 -10.49 17.28 -5.28
N GLY A 121 -9.20 17.64 -5.14
CA GLY A 121 -8.51 18.56 -6.03
C GLY A 121 -8.69 20.05 -5.68
N ASP A 122 -9.42 20.38 -4.60
CA ASP A 122 -9.63 21.75 -4.11
C ASP A 122 -8.42 22.24 -3.29
N THR A 123 -7.23 22.24 -3.88
CA THR A 123 -5.94 22.51 -3.19
C THR A 123 -5.94 23.87 -2.48
N ASP A 124 -6.53 24.91 -3.07
CA ASP A 124 -6.57 26.25 -2.45
C ASP A 124 -7.36 26.25 -1.13
N LYS A 125 -8.47 25.50 -1.07
CA LYS A 125 -9.28 25.39 0.15
C LYS A 125 -8.54 24.60 1.22
N ALA A 126 -7.87 23.49 0.85
CA ALA A 126 -7.01 22.73 1.75
C ALA A 126 -5.89 23.61 2.33
N MET A 127 -5.23 24.38 1.47
CA MET A 127 -4.15 25.30 1.85
C MET A 127 -4.63 26.36 2.87
N ASN A 128 -5.84 26.89 2.67
CA ASN A 128 -6.41 27.87 3.60
C ASN A 128 -6.69 27.26 4.98
N LEU A 129 -7.18 26.02 5.05
CA LEU A 129 -7.39 25.31 6.31
C LEU A 129 -6.06 25.00 7.01
N TYR A 130 -5.05 24.51 6.28
CA TYR A 130 -3.74 24.30 6.88
C TYR A 130 -3.13 25.61 7.39
N ASN A 131 -3.32 26.74 6.69
CA ASN A 131 -2.89 28.06 7.17
C ASN A 131 -3.53 28.45 8.52
N GLN A 132 -4.80 28.13 8.72
CA GLN A 132 -5.49 28.37 10.00
C GLN A 132 -4.91 27.51 11.14
N LEU A 133 -4.49 26.27 10.82
CA LEU A 133 -3.97 25.29 11.78
C LEU A 133 -2.50 25.54 12.19
N LEU A 134 -1.78 26.48 11.56
CA LEU A 134 -0.36 26.74 11.86
C LEU A 134 -0.09 27.32 13.25
N THR A 135 -1.11 27.87 13.91
CA THR A 135 -1.02 28.44 15.27
C THR A 135 -1.63 27.52 16.33
N GLY A 136 -2.23 26.42 15.92
CA GLY A 136 -2.87 25.45 16.79
C GLY A 136 -1.89 24.50 17.49
N LYS A 137 -2.44 23.64 18.31
CA LYS A 137 -1.69 22.60 19.03
C LYS A 137 -0.95 21.66 18.08
N HIS A 138 -1.58 21.32 16.96
CA HIS A 138 -1.04 20.40 15.95
C HIS A 138 -0.37 21.12 14.77
N ALA A 139 0.22 22.30 15.00
CA ALA A 139 0.87 23.10 13.97
C ALA A 139 1.99 22.35 13.22
N GLY A 140 2.70 21.44 13.87
CA GLY A 140 3.71 20.57 13.21
C GLY A 140 3.09 19.76 12.06
N ARG A 141 1.96 19.11 12.31
CA ARG A 141 1.19 18.38 11.30
C ARG A 141 0.68 19.29 10.17
N ALA A 142 0.23 20.50 10.53
CA ALA A 142 -0.23 21.46 9.52
C ALA A 142 0.91 21.94 8.60
N TYR A 143 2.10 22.21 9.16
CA TYR A 143 3.29 22.49 8.36
C TYR A 143 3.66 21.32 7.45
N LEU A 144 3.68 20.09 7.96
CA LEU A 144 3.97 18.90 7.17
C LEU A 144 3.02 18.79 5.96
N LEU A 145 1.71 18.83 6.21
CA LEU A 145 0.71 18.62 5.16
C LEU A 145 0.69 19.78 4.15
N ARG A 146 0.91 21.02 4.60
CA ARG A 146 1.05 22.17 3.70
C ARG A 146 2.34 22.09 2.87
N GLY A 147 3.44 21.64 3.48
CA GLY A 147 4.70 21.39 2.80
C GLY A 147 4.55 20.35 1.70
N ILE A 148 3.77 19.30 1.95
CA ILE A 148 3.44 18.27 0.96
C ILE A 148 2.68 18.90 -0.23
N LEU A 149 1.67 19.73 0.01
CA LEU A 149 0.97 20.42 -1.08
C LEU A 149 1.89 21.34 -1.88
N TYR A 150 2.81 22.04 -1.22
CA TYR A 150 3.81 22.83 -1.93
C TYR A 150 4.75 21.98 -2.79
N ALA A 151 5.18 20.83 -2.29
CA ALA A 151 6.05 19.92 -3.05
C ALA A 151 5.32 19.35 -4.28
N ASP A 152 4.05 18.96 -4.13
CA ASP A 152 3.22 18.43 -5.21
C ASP A 152 2.95 19.50 -6.30
N ASP A 153 2.97 20.78 -5.93
CA ASP A 153 2.90 21.91 -6.85
C ASP A 153 4.29 22.38 -7.36
N GLY A 154 5.34 21.58 -7.12
CA GLY A 154 6.72 21.91 -7.53
C GLY A 154 7.39 23.05 -6.75
N LYS A 155 6.77 23.58 -5.73
CA LYS A 155 7.24 24.71 -4.90
C LYS A 155 8.17 24.21 -3.77
N PHE A 156 9.24 23.51 -4.14
CA PHE A 156 10.14 22.83 -3.19
C PHE A 156 10.82 23.76 -2.17
N GLY A 157 11.06 25.02 -2.51
CA GLY A 157 11.60 26.00 -1.56
C GLY A 157 10.65 26.30 -0.40
N GLN A 158 9.35 26.40 -0.67
CA GLN A 158 8.29 26.58 0.34
C GLN A 158 8.05 25.29 1.11
N ALA A 159 8.02 24.15 0.41
CA ALA A 159 7.94 22.84 1.01
C ALA A 159 9.04 22.61 2.05
N GLY A 160 10.29 22.86 1.69
CA GLY A 160 11.44 22.70 2.59
C GLY A 160 11.37 23.59 3.84
N GLN A 161 10.87 24.83 3.71
CA GLN A 161 10.65 25.70 4.87
C GLN A 161 9.59 25.14 5.82
N ASP A 162 8.51 24.59 5.27
CA ASP A 162 7.44 24.02 6.07
C ASP A 162 7.87 22.68 6.68
N PHE A 163 8.60 21.84 5.95
CA PHE A 163 9.16 20.60 6.50
C PHE A 163 10.12 20.84 7.66
N ARG A 164 10.96 21.88 7.59
CA ARG A 164 11.82 22.26 8.74
C ARG A 164 10.98 22.63 9.96
N LYS A 165 9.91 23.43 9.78
CA LYS A 165 9.01 23.77 10.88
C LYS A 165 8.22 22.56 11.38
N ALA A 166 7.94 21.58 10.55
CA ALA A 166 7.30 20.34 10.96
C ALA A 166 8.20 19.55 11.89
N VAL A 167 9.45 19.25 11.47
CA VAL A 167 10.42 18.49 12.30
C VAL A 167 10.87 19.23 13.55
N ASP A 168 10.87 20.58 13.55
CA ASP A 168 11.15 21.38 14.75
C ASP A 168 10.05 21.23 15.83
N ARG A 169 8.85 20.79 15.46
CA ARG A 169 7.70 20.64 16.36
C ARG A 169 7.37 19.19 16.68
N ASP A 170 7.72 18.31 15.78
CA ASP A 170 7.50 16.87 15.88
C ASP A 170 8.67 16.18 15.18
N ASP A 171 9.65 15.76 15.96
CA ASP A 171 10.84 15.04 15.52
C ASP A 171 10.65 13.53 15.51
N SER A 172 9.40 13.08 15.45
CA SER A 172 9.09 11.67 15.32
C SER A 172 9.55 11.12 13.98
N TYR A 173 9.98 9.87 13.99
CA TYR A 173 10.37 9.12 12.82
C TYR A 173 9.35 9.26 11.67
N GLU A 174 8.06 9.22 11.99
CA GLU A 174 6.99 9.28 11.00
C GLU A 174 6.98 10.58 10.20
N VAL A 175 7.31 11.71 10.81
CA VAL A 175 7.41 12.99 10.10
C VAL A 175 8.55 12.96 9.09
N TYR A 176 9.73 12.46 9.47
CA TYR A 176 10.87 12.33 8.57
C TYR A 176 10.58 11.40 7.40
N LEU A 177 9.94 10.26 7.67
CA LEU A 177 9.57 9.30 6.63
C LEU A 177 8.56 9.89 5.64
N GLN A 178 7.55 10.64 6.13
CA GLN A 178 6.58 11.31 5.27
C GLN A 178 7.24 12.36 4.38
N ILE A 179 8.20 13.11 4.91
CA ILE A 179 8.97 14.08 4.13
C ILE A 179 9.78 13.37 3.05
N TYR A 180 10.50 12.28 3.41
CA TYR A 180 11.24 11.48 2.45
C TYR A 180 10.32 10.95 1.33
N THR A 181 9.21 10.33 1.70
CA THR A 181 8.23 9.79 0.75
C THR A 181 7.68 10.88 -0.18
N CYS A 182 7.43 12.08 0.35
CA CYS A 182 7.00 13.21 -0.45
C CYS A 182 8.05 13.63 -1.48
N TYR A 183 9.32 13.75 -1.09
CA TYR A 183 10.39 14.07 -2.02
C TYR A 183 10.64 12.95 -3.04
N ALA A 184 10.63 11.69 -2.60
CA ALA A 184 10.87 10.53 -3.46
C ALA A 184 9.83 10.43 -4.59
N ARG A 185 8.53 10.60 -4.29
CA ARG A 185 7.47 10.60 -5.31
C ARG A 185 7.56 11.77 -6.30
N ASN A 186 8.25 12.86 -5.93
CA ASN A 186 8.52 14.01 -6.76
C ASN A 186 9.90 13.92 -7.46
N ASN A 187 10.51 12.72 -7.54
CA ASN A 187 11.83 12.47 -8.12
C ASN A 187 12.97 13.29 -7.48
N ARG A 188 12.87 13.55 -6.18
CA ARG A 188 13.85 14.30 -5.38
C ARG A 188 14.35 13.48 -4.19
N GLU A 189 14.61 12.20 -4.38
CA GLU A 189 15.03 11.27 -3.32
C GLU A 189 16.24 11.81 -2.51
N ALA A 190 17.20 12.46 -3.16
CA ALA A 190 18.37 13.00 -2.47
C ALA A 190 18.01 14.07 -1.42
N ASP A 191 17.01 14.92 -1.70
CA ASP A 191 16.56 15.93 -0.75
C ASP A 191 15.82 15.27 0.43
N GLY A 192 15.02 14.24 0.15
CA GLY A 192 14.34 13.45 1.18
C GLY A 192 15.32 12.64 2.04
N ALA A 193 16.34 12.04 1.43
CA ALA A 193 17.36 11.26 2.13
C ALA A 193 18.12 12.10 3.19
N ALA A 194 18.26 13.42 2.98
CA ALA A 194 18.86 14.30 3.97
C ALA A 194 18.06 14.33 5.28
N TYR A 195 16.72 14.29 5.19
CA TYR A 195 15.85 14.20 6.37
C TYR A 195 15.95 12.85 7.07
N LEU A 196 16.03 11.74 6.31
CA LEU A 196 16.22 10.41 6.93
C LEU A 196 17.57 10.29 7.65
N LYS A 197 18.63 10.87 7.10
CA LYS A 197 19.94 10.92 7.79
C LYS A 197 19.87 11.74 9.07
N GLU A 198 19.17 12.87 9.06
CA GLU A 198 18.95 13.66 10.26
C GLU A 198 18.15 12.88 11.32
N ALA A 199 17.11 12.13 10.91
CA ALA A 199 16.38 11.24 11.79
C ALA A 199 17.29 10.15 12.39
N GLN A 200 18.16 9.55 11.59
CA GLN A 200 19.12 8.54 12.02
C GLN A 200 20.07 9.04 13.10
N GLU A 201 20.47 10.31 13.03
CA GLU A 201 21.33 10.96 14.04
C GLU A 201 20.58 11.30 15.34
N LYS A 202 19.29 11.61 15.25
CA LYS A 202 18.45 12.06 16.37
C LYS A 202 17.75 10.92 17.12
N ILE A 203 17.33 9.88 16.41
CA ILE A 203 16.61 8.75 16.99
C ILE A 203 17.60 7.89 17.81
N PRO A 204 17.31 7.63 19.09
CA PRO A 204 18.15 6.76 19.89
C PRO A 204 18.22 5.35 19.30
N GLN A 205 19.42 4.78 19.22
CA GLN A 205 19.61 3.39 18.79
C GLN A 205 19.31 2.45 19.97
N THR A 206 18.03 2.21 20.21
CA THR A 206 17.55 1.30 21.24
C THR A 206 16.76 0.14 20.62
N PRO A 207 16.62 -1.01 21.30
CA PRO A 207 15.83 -2.12 20.77
C PRO A 207 14.39 -1.74 20.40
N GLU A 208 13.77 -0.82 21.15
CA GLU A 208 12.41 -0.33 20.91
C GLU A 208 12.29 0.50 19.62
N LYS A 209 13.42 1.08 19.18
CA LYS A 209 13.51 1.90 17.96
C LYS A 209 14.13 1.16 16.78
N SER A 210 14.49 -0.10 16.95
CA SER A 210 15.16 -0.90 15.94
C SER A 210 14.34 -1.05 14.65
N TYR A 211 13.02 -1.13 14.74
CA TYR A 211 12.16 -1.20 13.57
C TYR A 211 12.19 0.12 12.77
N GLU A 212 12.10 1.25 13.46
CA GLU A 212 12.18 2.58 12.84
C GLU A 212 13.54 2.79 12.15
N MET A 213 14.62 2.41 12.82
CA MET A 213 15.98 2.47 12.26
C MET A 213 16.12 1.54 11.05
N GLY A 214 15.62 0.32 11.13
CA GLY A 214 15.62 -0.64 10.03
C GLY A 214 14.86 -0.12 8.81
N ARG A 215 13.72 0.57 9.00
CA ARG A 215 12.99 1.23 7.92
C ARG A 215 13.79 2.39 7.30
N ILE A 216 14.41 3.24 8.13
CA ILE A 216 15.28 4.34 7.63
C ILE A 216 16.41 3.75 6.78
N ASN A 217 17.11 2.75 7.29
CA ASN A 217 18.23 2.12 6.59
C ASN A 217 17.77 1.44 5.29
N PHE A 218 16.58 0.84 5.28
CA PHE A 218 15.97 0.28 4.06
C PHE A 218 15.72 1.36 2.99
N GLU A 219 15.11 2.49 3.35
CA GLU A 219 14.86 3.59 2.42
C GLU A 219 16.16 4.25 1.93
N LEU A 220 17.19 4.28 2.77
CA LEU A 220 18.53 4.74 2.40
C LEU A 220 19.33 3.69 1.59
N LYS A 221 18.76 2.51 1.35
CA LYS A 221 19.38 1.37 0.65
C LYS A 221 20.61 0.79 1.36
N ASP A 222 20.76 1.08 2.66
CA ASP A 222 21.73 0.43 3.53
C ASP A 222 21.13 -0.88 4.08
N TYR A 223 21.08 -1.89 3.22
CA TYR A 223 20.41 -3.15 3.54
C TYR A 223 21.12 -3.94 4.65
N ASP A 224 22.43 -3.80 4.80
CA ASP A 224 23.16 -4.48 5.86
C ASP A 224 22.80 -3.90 7.23
N ALA A 225 22.76 -2.58 7.37
CA ALA A 225 22.30 -1.93 8.58
C ALA A 225 20.82 -2.24 8.85
N ALA A 226 19.97 -2.16 7.82
CA ALA A 226 18.55 -2.50 7.94
C ALA A 226 18.32 -3.92 8.44
N ILE A 227 19.06 -4.92 7.94
CA ILE A 227 18.99 -6.31 8.39
C ILE A 227 19.34 -6.44 9.88
N ASN A 228 20.39 -5.75 10.34
CA ASN A 228 20.80 -5.81 11.73
C ASN A 228 19.74 -5.21 12.67
N ASP A 229 19.22 -4.06 12.33
CA ASP A 229 18.17 -3.40 13.12
C ASP A 229 16.88 -4.22 13.11
N LEU A 230 16.46 -4.72 11.95
CA LEU A 230 15.22 -5.50 11.83
C LEU A 230 15.30 -6.87 12.51
N LYS A 231 16.46 -7.49 12.61
CA LYS A 231 16.64 -8.70 13.44
C LYS A 231 16.30 -8.41 14.91
N THR A 232 16.79 -7.28 15.43
CA THR A 232 16.45 -6.85 16.80
C THR A 232 14.94 -6.59 16.96
N ALA A 233 14.32 -5.97 15.94
CA ALA A 233 12.89 -5.74 15.94
C ALA A 233 12.06 -7.05 15.89
N VAL A 234 12.52 -8.04 15.12
CA VAL A 234 11.89 -9.38 15.06
C VAL A 234 12.00 -10.09 16.41
N GLU A 235 13.16 -10.04 17.07
CA GLU A 235 13.35 -10.60 18.41
C GLU A 235 12.42 -9.92 19.44
N GLY A 236 12.14 -8.63 19.25
CA GLY A 236 11.18 -7.86 20.04
C GLY A 236 9.71 -8.08 19.66
N ASN A 237 9.41 -8.93 18.68
CA ASN A 237 8.07 -9.15 18.11
C ASN A 237 7.39 -7.85 17.62
N VAL A 238 8.17 -6.92 17.08
CA VAL A 238 7.62 -5.66 16.53
C VAL A 238 6.83 -5.96 15.26
N ASP A 239 5.61 -5.47 15.22
CA ASP A 239 4.72 -5.69 14.07
C ASP A 239 5.34 -5.13 12.78
N GLY A 240 5.23 -5.86 11.68
CA GLY A 240 5.82 -5.51 10.39
C GLY A 240 7.32 -5.86 10.23
N ALA A 241 8.06 -6.14 11.30
CA ALA A 241 9.49 -6.41 11.22
C ALA A 241 9.81 -7.68 10.44
N VAL A 242 9.06 -8.75 10.64
CA VAL A 242 9.22 -10.03 9.92
C VAL A 242 9.06 -9.84 8.41
N MET A 243 8.00 -9.12 7.99
CA MET A 243 7.75 -8.89 6.58
C MET A 243 8.84 -8.02 5.93
N LEU A 244 9.25 -6.94 6.59
CA LEU A 244 10.26 -6.05 6.03
C LEU A 244 11.63 -6.73 5.94
N LEU A 245 12.04 -7.47 6.98
CA LEU A 245 13.29 -8.24 6.95
C LEU A 245 13.27 -9.31 5.84
N GLY A 246 12.17 -10.05 5.73
CA GLY A 246 11.99 -11.04 4.67
C GLY A 246 12.04 -10.42 3.27
N LYS A 247 11.43 -9.24 3.08
CA LYS A 247 11.52 -8.48 1.83
C LYS A 247 12.96 -8.11 1.48
N ILE A 248 13.75 -7.67 2.45
CA ILE A 248 15.15 -7.32 2.22
C ILE A 248 15.95 -8.58 1.82
N TYR A 249 15.73 -9.73 2.47
CA TYR A 249 16.35 -10.98 2.08
C TYR A 249 16.02 -11.37 0.65
N LEU A 250 14.74 -11.25 0.24
CA LEU A 250 14.32 -11.54 -1.14
C LEU A 250 14.94 -10.56 -2.14
N LEU A 251 15.00 -9.27 -1.83
CA LEU A 251 15.66 -8.27 -2.69
C LEU A 251 17.14 -8.53 -2.89
N ASN A 252 17.80 -9.10 -1.87
CA ASN A 252 19.22 -9.50 -1.92
C ASN A 252 19.43 -10.92 -2.50
N GLY A 253 18.38 -11.58 -3.00
CA GLY A 253 18.45 -12.93 -3.55
C GLY A 253 18.65 -14.03 -2.49
N ASN A 254 18.50 -13.71 -1.20
CA ASN A 254 18.66 -14.63 -0.08
C ASN A 254 17.33 -15.33 0.27
N THR A 255 16.76 -16.04 -0.72
CA THR A 255 15.44 -16.70 -0.57
C THR A 255 15.42 -17.72 0.59
N ASP A 256 16.53 -18.42 0.82
CA ASP A 256 16.63 -19.38 1.93
C ASP A 256 16.49 -18.70 3.29
N SER A 257 17.17 -17.56 3.51
CA SER A 257 17.08 -16.81 4.77
C SER A 257 15.67 -16.21 4.96
N ALA A 258 15.04 -15.74 3.89
CA ALA A 258 13.65 -15.27 3.94
C ALA A 258 12.71 -16.42 4.33
N ARG A 259 12.87 -17.58 3.72
CA ARG A 259 12.07 -18.78 3.98
C ARG A 259 12.21 -19.27 5.43
N GLU A 260 13.43 -19.29 5.96
CA GLU A 260 13.68 -19.66 7.36
C GLU A 260 13.00 -18.67 8.31
N LEU A 261 13.15 -17.37 8.06
CA LEU A 261 12.49 -16.31 8.84
C LEU A 261 10.98 -16.52 8.88
N PHE A 262 10.32 -16.64 7.73
CA PHE A 262 8.87 -16.80 7.66
C PHE A 262 8.39 -18.11 8.29
N ARG A 263 9.13 -19.21 8.13
CA ARG A 263 8.80 -20.47 8.81
C ARG A 263 8.88 -20.36 10.33
N SER A 264 9.89 -19.67 10.85
CA SER A 264 10.02 -19.47 12.29
C SER A 264 8.89 -18.61 12.84
N GLY A 265 8.47 -17.59 12.08
CA GLY A 265 7.39 -16.68 12.45
C GLY A 265 6.00 -17.33 12.51
N LEU A 266 5.78 -18.49 11.86
CA LEU A 266 4.51 -19.22 11.94
C LEU A 266 4.14 -19.67 13.36
N SER A 267 5.11 -19.78 14.27
CA SER A 267 4.85 -20.10 15.66
C SER A 267 4.41 -18.91 16.51
N THR A 268 4.47 -17.70 15.96
CA THR A 268 4.08 -16.46 16.65
C THR A 268 2.61 -16.18 16.42
N GLU A 269 1.86 -15.99 17.48
CA GLU A 269 0.43 -15.70 17.41
C GLU A 269 0.16 -14.41 16.59
N GLY A 270 -0.81 -14.46 15.71
CA GLY A 270 -1.20 -13.33 14.86
C GLY A 270 -0.21 -12.99 13.74
N GLN A 271 0.76 -13.86 13.43
CA GLN A 271 1.71 -13.70 12.32
C GLN A 271 1.47 -14.69 11.18
N GLY A 272 0.41 -15.49 11.25
CA GLY A 272 0.15 -16.58 10.30
C GLY A 272 0.02 -16.09 8.87
N SER A 273 -0.88 -15.14 8.58
CA SER A 273 -1.09 -14.63 7.21
C SER A 273 0.16 -13.95 6.66
N VAL A 274 0.87 -13.16 7.49
CA VAL A 274 2.12 -12.47 7.13
C VAL A 274 3.20 -13.49 6.72
N CYS A 275 3.38 -14.53 7.53
CA CYS A 275 4.40 -15.57 7.28
C CYS A 275 4.06 -16.42 6.05
N TYR A 276 2.81 -16.81 5.87
CA TYR A 276 2.38 -17.53 4.67
C TYR A 276 2.50 -16.66 3.40
N ASN A 277 2.19 -15.38 3.48
CA ASN A 277 2.43 -14.45 2.37
C ASN A 277 3.92 -14.37 2.02
N GLY A 278 4.79 -14.29 3.02
CA GLY A 278 6.23 -14.30 2.83
C GLY A 278 6.74 -15.61 2.22
N LEU A 279 6.22 -16.77 2.65
CA LEU A 279 6.54 -18.07 2.06
C LEU A 279 6.08 -18.17 0.60
N ALA A 280 4.89 -17.65 0.29
CA ALA A 280 4.40 -17.57 -1.09
C ALA A 280 5.31 -16.72 -1.97
N LEU A 281 5.81 -15.57 -1.47
CA LEU A 281 6.78 -14.75 -2.20
C LEU A 281 8.12 -15.49 -2.44
N CYS A 282 8.59 -16.29 -1.46
CA CYS A 282 9.76 -17.15 -1.65
C CYS A 282 9.53 -18.18 -2.76
N ASP A 283 8.35 -18.83 -2.77
CA ASP A 283 8.01 -19.83 -3.77
C ASP A 283 7.85 -19.20 -5.18
N ILE A 284 7.27 -18.00 -5.26
CA ILE A 284 7.21 -17.23 -6.52
C ILE A 284 8.62 -16.92 -7.04
N ALA A 285 9.54 -16.52 -6.15
CA ALA A 285 10.92 -16.23 -6.52
C ALA A 285 11.67 -17.48 -7.04
N ASP A 286 11.39 -18.64 -6.44
CA ASP A 286 11.97 -19.92 -6.85
C ASP A 286 11.25 -20.57 -8.05
N GLY A 287 10.11 -20.02 -8.49
CA GLY A 287 9.28 -20.54 -9.58
C GLY A 287 8.41 -21.75 -9.18
N ASP A 288 8.28 -22.03 -7.88
CA ASP A 288 7.34 -23.03 -7.35
C ASP A 288 5.94 -22.42 -7.18
N TYR A 289 5.25 -22.28 -8.30
CA TYR A 289 3.93 -21.64 -8.31
C TYR A 289 2.84 -22.46 -7.61
N ASP A 290 2.96 -23.78 -7.55
CA ASP A 290 2.01 -24.64 -6.84
C ASP A 290 2.20 -24.52 -5.32
N GLY A 291 3.46 -24.46 -4.87
CA GLY A 291 3.82 -24.13 -3.50
C GLY A 291 3.30 -22.76 -3.09
N ALA A 292 3.47 -21.74 -3.95
CA ALA A 292 2.97 -20.40 -3.72
C ALA A 292 1.45 -20.37 -3.52
N LEU A 293 0.65 -21.03 -4.38
CA LEU A 293 -0.80 -21.12 -4.22
C LEU A 293 -1.20 -21.85 -2.92
N SER A 294 -0.46 -22.87 -2.52
CA SER A 294 -0.70 -23.58 -1.25
C SER A 294 -0.46 -22.66 -0.05
N ASN A 295 0.62 -21.87 -0.07
CA ASN A 295 0.92 -20.91 0.99
C ASN A 295 -0.11 -19.75 1.01
N ILE A 296 -0.52 -19.24 -0.14
CA ILE A 296 -1.59 -18.22 -0.24
C ILE A 296 -2.88 -18.74 0.40
N SER A 297 -3.31 -19.95 0.05
CA SER A 297 -4.50 -20.58 0.65
C SER A 297 -4.38 -20.73 2.17
N SER A 298 -3.21 -21.13 2.66
CA SER A 298 -2.93 -21.23 4.10
C SER A 298 -2.99 -19.88 4.79
N GLY A 299 -2.44 -18.84 4.17
CA GLY A 299 -2.48 -17.48 4.68
C GLY A 299 -3.89 -16.91 4.77
N LEU A 300 -4.71 -17.11 3.75
CA LEU A 300 -6.12 -16.71 3.74
C LEU A 300 -6.93 -17.44 4.81
N SER A 301 -6.53 -18.68 5.16
CA SER A 301 -7.19 -19.50 6.17
C SER A 301 -6.69 -19.25 7.59
N SER A 302 -5.65 -18.46 7.80
CA SER A 302 -5.03 -18.22 9.12
C SER A 302 -5.91 -17.41 10.09
N GLY A 303 -6.87 -16.66 9.56
CA GLY A 303 -7.88 -15.92 10.32
C GLY A 303 -7.45 -14.59 10.94
N ASP A 304 -6.18 -14.19 10.81
CA ASP A 304 -5.69 -12.90 11.32
C ASP A 304 -5.97 -11.72 10.34
N GLY A 305 -6.19 -12.00 9.06
CA GLY A 305 -6.65 -11.03 8.03
C GLY A 305 -5.69 -9.88 7.70
N LYS A 306 -4.50 -9.84 8.31
CA LYS A 306 -3.58 -8.67 8.22
C LYS A 306 -3.12 -8.35 6.81
N VAL A 307 -2.90 -9.37 5.97
CA VAL A 307 -2.36 -9.24 4.61
C VAL A 307 -3.24 -9.95 3.56
N GLN A 308 -4.55 -9.94 3.78
CA GLN A 308 -5.50 -10.60 2.90
C GLN A 308 -5.49 -10.00 1.49
N GLU A 309 -5.40 -8.67 1.39
CA GLU A 309 -5.34 -7.97 0.11
C GLU A 309 -4.09 -8.39 -0.68
N GLU A 310 -2.94 -8.47 -0.03
CA GLU A 310 -1.68 -8.86 -0.63
C GLU A 310 -1.69 -10.34 -1.08
N LEU A 311 -2.25 -11.23 -0.27
CA LEU A 311 -2.37 -12.65 -0.61
C LEU A 311 -3.23 -12.86 -1.85
N LEU A 312 -4.39 -12.21 -1.94
CA LEU A 312 -5.26 -12.31 -3.10
C LEU A 312 -4.65 -11.69 -4.35
N PHE A 313 -3.87 -10.61 -4.20
CA PHE A 313 -3.15 -10.03 -5.33
C PHE A 313 -2.00 -10.95 -5.79
N ASN A 314 -1.27 -11.56 -4.86
CA ASN A 314 -0.23 -12.54 -5.19
C ASN A 314 -0.81 -13.78 -5.90
N GLU A 315 -2.04 -14.18 -5.59
CA GLU A 315 -2.73 -15.27 -6.32
C GLU A 315 -2.88 -14.93 -7.81
N ILE A 316 -3.24 -13.70 -8.14
CA ILE A 316 -3.32 -13.22 -9.53
C ILE A 316 -1.96 -13.33 -10.21
N ILE A 317 -0.91 -12.81 -9.57
CA ILE A 317 0.46 -12.84 -10.10
C ILE A 317 0.94 -14.29 -10.32
N VAL A 318 0.61 -15.21 -9.42
CA VAL A 318 0.99 -16.63 -9.60
C VAL A 318 0.33 -17.22 -10.85
N TYR A 319 -0.96 -17.00 -11.10
CA TYR A 319 -1.61 -17.49 -12.31
C TYR A 319 -1.05 -16.84 -13.57
N GLU A 320 -0.65 -15.59 -13.54
CA GLU A 320 0.07 -14.94 -14.64
C GLU A 320 1.43 -15.59 -14.92
N LYS A 321 2.21 -15.86 -13.87
CA LYS A 321 3.48 -16.57 -14.00
C LYS A 321 3.33 -18.00 -14.54
N LYS A 322 2.22 -18.66 -14.22
CA LYS A 322 1.81 -19.95 -14.82
C LYS A 322 1.30 -19.82 -16.26
N LEU A 323 1.21 -18.60 -16.79
CA LEU A 323 0.62 -18.28 -18.09
C LEU A 323 -0.88 -18.65 -18.20
N ASP A 324 -1.56 -18.88 -17.08
CA ASP A 324 -3.01 -19.08 -17.00
C ASP A 324 -3.73 -17.73 -16.89
N PHE A 325 -3.73 -17.01 -17.98
CA PHE A 325 -4.34 -15.68 -18.04
C PHE A 325 -5.87 -15.69 -17.90
N THR A 326 -6.50 -16.85 -18.09
CA THR A 326 -7.95 -17.00 -17.91
C THR A 326 -8.30 -16.97 -16.44
N THR A 327 -7.64 -17.82 -15.64
CA THR A 327 -7.84 -17.85 -14.19
C THR A 327 -7.35 -16.54 -13.54
N ALA A 328 -6.21 -16.00 -13.99
CA ALA A 328 -5.72 -14.69 -13.53
C ALA A 328 -6.77 -13.59 -13.72
N LEU A 329 -7.44 -13.54 -14.89
CA LEU A 329 -8.50 -12.57 -15.16
C LEU A 329 -9.72 -12.74 -14.26
N GLU A 330 -10.13 -13.98 -13.97
CA GLU A 330 -11.24 -14.25 -13.04
C GLU A 330 -10.89 -13.74 -11.64
N LYS A 331 -9.71 -14.09 -11.13
CA LYS A 331 -9.20 -13.62 -9.84
C LYS A 331 -9.06 -12.10 -9.76
N ALA A 332 -8.60 -11.45 -10.82
CA ALA A 332 -8.49 -10.00 -10.88
C ALA A 332 -9.85 -9.30 -10.86
N LYS A 333 -10.91 -9.91 -11.41
CA LYS A 333 -12.28 -9.38 -11.30
C LYS A 333 -12.79 -9.49 -9.87
N GLU A 334 -12.67 -10.67 -9.24
CA GLU A 334 -13.06 -10.90 -7.83
C GLU A 334 -12.33 -9.93 -6.90
N PHE A 335 -11.03 -9.73 -7.14
CA PHE A 335 -10.22 -8.79 -6.37
C PHE A 335 -10.68 -7.34 -6.57
N ALA A 336 -10.95 -6.91 -7.81
CA ALA A 336 -11.40 -5.55 -8.09
C ALA A 336 -12.79 -5.25 -7.50
N GLU A 337 -13.66 -6.25 -7.39
CA GLU A 337 -14.96 -6.14 -6.71
C GLU A 337 -14.78 -5.98 -5.19
N SER A 338 -13.86 -6.74 -4.59
CA SER A 338 -13.58 -6.69 -3.16
C SER A 338 -12.77 -5.45 -2.75
N TYR A 339 -11.84 -5.03 -3.61
CA TYR A 339 -10.91 -3.91 -3.38
C TYR A 339 -10.99 -2.86 -4.51
N PRO A 340 -12.15 -2.22 -4.75
CA PRO A 340 -12.36 -1.31 -5.88
C PRO A 340 -11.46 -0.07 -5.84
N GLN A 341 -10.78 0.12 -4.71
CA GLN A 341 -9.88 1.23 -4.46
C GLN A 341 -8.42 0.90 -4.76
N ASN A 342 -8.10 -0.39 -4.98
CA ASN A 342 -6.76 -0.81 -5.36
C ASN A 342 -6.56 -0.51 -6.85
N THR A 343 -5.69 0.46 -7.12
CA THR A 343 -5.46 0.93 -8.50
C THR A 343 -4.48 0.04 -9.25
N ASP A 344 -3.66 -0.72 -8.56
CA ASP A 344 -2.76 -1.69 -9.18
C ASP A 344 -3.60 -2.86 -9.69
N ALA A 345 -4.60 -3.28 -8.91
CA ALA A 345 -5.61 -4.22 -9.37
C ALA A 345 -6.40 -3.74 -10.58
N ALA A 346 -6.79 -2.48 -10.61
CA ALA A 346 -7.49 -1.91 -11.76
C ALA A 346 -6.62 -1.90 -13.04
N ARG A 347 -5.31 -1.63 -12.87
CA ARG A 347 -4.33 -1.69 -13.95
C ARG A 347 -4.13 -3.12 -14.42
N GLU A 348 -3.97 -4.07 -13.48
CA GLU A 348 -3.77 -5.47 -13.77
C GLU A 348 -4.99 -6.09 -14.44
N LEU A 349 -6.18 -5.81 -13.95
CA LEU A 349 -7.43 -6.23 -14.58
C LEU A 349 -7.52 -5.76 -16.05
N LYS A 350 -7.14 -4.50 -16.32
CA LYS A 350 -7.13 -3.96 -17.69
C LYS A 350 -6.09 -4.67 -18.56
N PHE A 351 -4.90 -4.95 -18.02
CA PHE A 351 -3.86 -5.70 -18.72
C PHE A 351 -4.37 -7.10 -19.11
N LEU A 352 -4.91 -7.85 -18.14
CA LEU A 352 -5.43 -9.21 -18.35
C LEU A 352 -6.62 -9.24 -19.33
N GLN A 353 -7.52 -8.26 -19.28
CA GLN A 353 -8.61 -8.11 -20.24
C GLN A 353 -8.10 -7.93 -21.67
N ASN A 354 -7.03 -7.16 -21.86
CA ASN A 354 -6.46 -6.94 -23.19
C ASN A 354 -5.72 -8.19 -23.69
N ARG A 355 -4.99 -8.86 -22.80
CA ARG A 355 -4.22 -10.05 -23.14
C ARG A 355 -5.11 -11.24 -23.51
N THR A 356 -6.21 -11.45 -22.80
CA THR A 356 -7.16 -12.54 -23.11
C THR A 356 -7.99 -12.27 -24.36
N LYS A 357 -8.24 -11.00 -24.71
CA LYS A 357 -8.90 -10.65 -25.97
C LYS A 357 -8.01 -10.86 -27.21
N ALA A 358 -6.70 -10.74 -27.05
CA ALA A 358 -5.73 -10.89 -28.12
C ALA A 358 -5.35 -12.35 -28.41
N ALA A 359 -5.78 -13.32 -27.59
CA ALA A 359 -5.57 -14.75 -27.88
C ALA A 359 -6.47 -15.17 -29.04
N PRO A 360 -5.93 -15.71 -30.15
CA PRO A 360 -6.76 -16.29 -31.21
C PRO A 360 -7.55 -17.47 -30.61
N PRO A 361 -8.80 -17.71 -31.10
CA PRO A 361 -9.58 -18.84 -30.61
C PRO A 361 -8.76 -20.13 -30.82
N ALA A 362 -8.67 -20.93 -29.78
CA ALA A 362 -8.01 -22.24 -29.84
C ALA A 362 -8.62 -23.00 -31.03
N SER A 363 -7.79 -23.32 -32.01
CA SER A 363 -8.22 -24.13 -33.13
C SER A 363 -8.67 -25.48 -32.59
N SER A 364 -9.97 -25.74 -32.62
CA SER A 364 -10.52 -27.07 -32.37
C SER A 364 -10.06 -27.98 -33.53
N ASP A 365 -8.97 -28.69 -33.33
CA ASP A 365 -8.58 -29.80 -34.18
C ASP A 365 -9.64 -30.90 -34.06
N THR A 366 -10.65 -30.77 -34.92
CA THR A 366 -11.53 -31.88 -35.25
C THR A 366 -10.76 -32.77 -36.26
N SER A 367 -10.09 -33.77 -35.74
CA SER A 367 -9.55 -34.85 -36.55
C SER A 367 -10.68 -35.64 -37.18
N GLY A 368 -10.98 -35.28 -38.45
CA GLY A 368 -11.81 -36.06 -39.38
C GLY A 368 -10.88 -36.94 -40.22
N SER A 369 -10.82 -38.21 -39.86
CA SER A 369 -10.22 -39.27 -40.65
C SER A 369 -11.00 -39.46 -41.94
N THR A 370 -10.34 -39.38 -43.10
CA THR A 370 -10.66 -40.21 -44.28
C THR A 370 -9.41 -40.42 -45.10
N GLY A 371 -9.17 -41.68 -45.40
CA GLY A 371 -8.00 -42.19 -46.12
C GLY A 371 -8.00 -41.97 -47.62
N GLY A 372 -6.86 -42.23 -48.24
CA GLY A 372 -6.69 -42.24 -49.69
C GLY A 372 -5.21 -42.31 -50.12
N THR A 373 -4.70 -43.49 -50.21
CA THR A 373 -3.70 -44.08 -51.16
C THR A 373 -2.84 -43.18 -52.05
N GLY A 374 -1.53 -43.39 -52.03
CA GLY A 374 -0.74 -43.72 -53.22
C GLY A 374 0.28 -42.70 -53.71
N GLY A 375 1.54 -43.13 -53.80
CA GLY A 375 2.46 -42.63 -54.82
C GLY A 375 3.85 -42.16 -54.38
N THR A 376 4.76 -43.05 -54.21
CA THR A 376 6.17 -43.14 -54.70
C THR A 376 6.94 -41.87 -55.10
N ASP A 377 8.10 -41.81 -54.59
CA ASP A 377 9.46 -41.70 -55.18
C ASP A 377 10.30 -40.48 -54.84
N SER A 378 11.40 -40.74 -54.26
CA SER A 378 12.84 -40.70 -54.58
C SER A 378 13.64 -39.48 -54.12
N THR A 379 14.63 -39.84 -53.33
CA THR A 379 16.08 -39.43 -53.37
C THR A 379 16.50 -37.99 -53.18
N GLY A 380 17.45 -37.88 -52.22
CA GLY A 380 18.42 -36.79 -52.23
C GLY A 380 19.18 -36.66 -50.90
N ALA A 381 20.29 -37.34 -50.83
CA ALA A 381 21.26 -37.28 -49.72
C ALA A 381 22.01 -35.95 -49.68
N GLY A 382 22.46 -35.59 -48.47
CA GLY A 382 23.41 -34.50 -48.26
C GLY A 382 23.83 -34.39 -46.82
N THR A 383 24.88 -35.12 -46.46
CA THR A 383 25.70 -35.03 -45.27
C THR A 383 26.49 -33.75 -45.22
N GLU A 384 26.69 -33.14 -44.03
CA GLU A 384 28.00 -32.79 -43.46
C GLU A 384 27.79 -32.04 -42.12
N SER A 385 28.24 -32.58 -41.10
CA SER A 385 29.24 -32.46 -40.08
C SER A 385 29.87 -31.08 -39.86
N GLY A 386 29.86 -30.61 -38.62
CA GLY A 386 30.63 -29.47 -38.15
C GLY A 386 30.56 -29.25 -36.63
N THR A 387 31.49 -29.79 -35.99
CA THR A 387 31.99 -29.73 -34.60
C THR A 387 31.97 -28.36 -33.91
N GLY A 388 31.60 -28.34 -32.64
CA GLY A 388 32.45 -27.92 -31.52
C GLY A 388 32.41 -26.44 -31.12
N GLY A 389 32.12 -26.21 -29.85
CA GLY A 389 32.43 -24.93 -29.19
C GLY A 389 31.71 -24.76 -27.86
N THR A 390 32.31 -25.31 -26.81
CA THR A 390 31.98 -24.97 -25.42
C THR A 390 32.45 -23.57 -25.07
N SER A 391 31.60 -22.72 -24.50
CA SER A 391 32.03 -21.72 -23.51
C SER A 391 30.85 -21.30 -22.66
N GLY A 392 31.06 -21.40 -21.33
CA GLY A 392 30.11 -21.01 -20.31
C GLY A 392 29.90 -19.48 -20.28
N GLY A 393 28.70 -19.10 -20.01
CA GLY A 393 28.31 -17.74 -19.74
C GLY A 393 27.30 -17.76 -18.61
N THR A 394 27.71 -17.18 -17.52
CA THR A 394 26.91 -16.89 -16.33
C THR A 394 25.65 -16.13 -16.72
N ALA A 395 24.50 -16.67 -16.33
CA ALA A 395 23.22 -15.99 -16.49
C ALA A 395 23.05 -14.94 -15.39
N GLU A 396 23.25 -13.69 -15.75
CA GLU A 396 22.71 -12.55 -15.00
C GLU A 396 21.18 -12.53 -15.21
N SER A 397 20.44 -12.69 -14.11
CA SER A 397 18.99 -12.45 -14.09
C SER A 397 18.72 -10.95 -14.00
N GLY A 398 18.76 -10.29 -15.15
CA GLY A 398 18.27 -8.94 -15.29
C GLY A 398 16.75 -8.96 -15.50
N TYR A 399 16.00 -8.30 -14.66
CA TYR A 399 14.62 -7.92 -14.93
C TYR A 399 14.63 -6.93 -16.09
N GLY A 400 14.41 -7.42 -17.29
CA GLY A 400 14.38 -6.64 -18.51
C GLY A 400 13.00 -6.06 -18.77
N ASP A 401 12.95 -4.74 -18.80
CA ASP A 401 11.88 -3.90 -19.34
C ASP A 401 11.72 -4.17 -20.85
N GLY A 402 10.62 -4.78 -21.24
CA GLY A 402 10.29 -5.04 -22.65
C GLY A 402 9.65 -3.82 -23.30
N ARG A 403 10.44 -2.84 -23.71
CA ARG A 403 10.02 -1.83 -24.69
C ARG A 403 10.26 -2.33 -26.09
N ALA A 404 9.20 -2.51 -26.84
CA ALA A 404 9.24 -2.62 -28.30
C ALA A 404 9.14 -1.20 -28.89
N ASP A 405 10.21 -0.77 -29.56
CA ASP A 405 10.21 0.41 -30.42
C ASP A 405 9.30 0.19 -31.63
N THR A 406 8.29 1.04 -31.80
CA THR A 406 7.72 1.34 -33.11
C THR A 406 7.64 2.85 -33.25
N SER A 407 8.52 3.37 -34.12
CA SER A 407 8.49 4.73 -34.63
C SER A 407 7.21 5.01 -35.41
N GLY A 408 6.46 6.01 -35.00
CA GLY A 408 5.33 6.57 -35.74
C GLY A 408 5.03 7.94 -35.20
N THR A 409 5.38 8.95 -36.01
CA THR A 409 5.12 10.36 -35.79
C THR A 409 3.63 10.63 -35.78
N ASP A 410 3.10 11.24 -34.70
CA ASP A 410 2.13 12.35 -34.85
C ASP A 410 2.03 13.16 -33.56
N SER A 411 2.05 14.46 -33.76
CA SER A 411 1.97 15.50 -32.78
C SER A 411 0.56 15.65 -32.22
N ASP A 412 0.37 15.46 -30.91
CA ASP A 412 -0.66 16.20 -30.16
C ASP A 412 -0.28 16.39 -28.71
N THR A 413 -0.53 17.59 -28.23
CA THR A 413 -0.17 18.11 -26.91
C THR A 413 -1.14 17.58 -25.84
N GLY A 414 -0.64 16.67 -25.00
CA GLY A 414 -1.37 16.22 -23.83
C GLY A 414 -0.37 15.77 -22.75
N THR A 415 -0.36 16.50 -21.67
CA THR A 415 0.48 16.24 -20.49
C THR A 415 0.10 14.92 -19.84
N ASP A 416 0.91 13.87 -20.05
CA ASP A 416 0.86 12.66 -19.25
C ASP A 416 2.26 12.27 -18.78
N GLY A 417 2.39 12.26 -17.45
CA GLY A 417 3.62 11.93 -16.75
C GLY A 417 3.96 10.45 -16.87
N ALA A 418 5.17 10.20 -17.31
CA ALA A 418 5.79 8.89 -17.42
C ALA A 418 6.01 8.25 -16.04
N TYR A 419 5.76 6.95 -15.94
CA TYR A 419 5.89 6.17 -14.72
C TYR A 419 6.91 5.06 -14.87
N GLY A 420 7.90 5.13 -14.00
CA GLY A 420 8.79 4.04 -13.72
C GLY A 420 8.29 3.20 -12.54
N ASP A 421 8.51 1.94 -12.70
CA ASP A 421 8.85 0.91 -11.72
C ASP A 421 7.89 0.65 -10.55
N GLY A 422 7.18 -0.47 -10.68
CA GLY A 422 6.33 -1.04 -9.65
C GLY A 422 7.13 -1.85 -8.65
N THR A 423 7.52 -1.25 -7.55
CA THR A 423 7.92 -2.01 -6.36
C THR A 423 6.72 -2.20 -5.44
N TYR A 424 6.39 -3.44 -5.19
CA TYR A 424 5.45 -3.88 -4.18
C TYR A 424 5.82 -3.29 -2.82
N SER A 425 4.94 -2.50 -2.25
CA SER A 425 5.00 -2.14 -0.84
C SER A 425 3.68 -2.53 -0.17
N GLY A 426 3.68 -3.75 0.40
CA GLY A 426 2.70 -4.10 1.40
C GLY A 426 3.04 -3.36 2.70
N ASN A 427 2.06 -2.80 3.29
CA ASN A 427 2.05 -2.42 4.68
C ASN A 427 1.61 -3.58 5.50
#